data_5936a7ff76a27a779ba231b209cb4e94
#
_entry.id   5936a7ff76a27a779ba231b209cb4e94
#
_cell.length_a   1.000
_cell.length_b   1.000
_cell.length_c   1.000
_cell.angle_alpha   90.00
_cell.angle_beta   90.00
_cell.angle_gamma   90.00
#
_symmetry.space_group_name_H-M   'P 1'
#
loop_
_entity.id
_entity.type
_entity.pdbx_description
1 polymer ?
#
loop_
_entity_poly.entity_id
_entity_poly.type
_entity_poly.pdbx_seq_one_letter_code
_entity_poly.pdbx_strand_id
1 'polypeptide(L)' 'FVYEQARSLGLTGWVRNLRGGSVEVLAEGAPLDLASLVERLKQGPRGALVTHVSVAWASAQGNFSAFEIEPTAP' A
#
# COMPACT_ATOMS: atom_id res chain seq x y z
N PHE A 1 -5.27 -4.72 -5.95
CA PHE A 1 -4.65 -5.66 -5.01
C PHE A 1 -4.21 -4.98 -3.72
N VAL A 2 -3.36 -3.94 -3.80
CA VAL A 2 -2.85 -3.24 -2.62
C VAL A 2 -3.99 -2.64 -1.79
N TYR A 3 -4.92 -1.99 -2.46
CA TYR A 3 -6.06 -1.35 -1.80
C TYR A 3 -6.85 -2.32 -0.92
N GLU A 4 -7.19 -3.48 -1.48
CA GLU A 4 -7.97 -4.48 -0.76
C GLU A 4 -7.20 -5.07 0.41
N GLN A 5 -5.90 -5.31 0.22
CA GLN A 5 -5.05 -5.85 1.29
C GLN A 5 -4.92 -4.85 2.44
N ALA A 6 -4.67 -3.58 2.12
CA ALA A 6 -4.54 -2.55 3.14
C ALA A 6 -5.84 -2.37 3.93
N ARG A 7 -6.98 -2.38 3.25
CA ARG A 7 -8.28 -2.25 3.91
C ARG A 7 -8.59 -3.44 4.81
N SER A 8 -8.27 -4.64 4.35
CA SER A 8 -8.53 -5.83 5.17
C SER A 8 -7.70 -5.85 6.44
N LEU A 9 -6.56 -5.17 6.44
CA LEU A 9 -5.69 -5.04 7.60
C LEU A 9 -6.03 -3.81 8.48
N GLY A 10 -7.03 -3.03 8.09
CA GLY A 10 -7.41 -1.84 8.85
C GLY A 10 -6.42 -0.68 8.73
N LEU A 11 -5.58 -0.69 7.69
CA LEU A 11 -4.61 0.37 7.47
C LEU A 11 -5.27 1.58 6.82
N THR A 12 -4.66 2.75 7.02
CA THR A 12 -5.05 3.99 6.37
C THR A 12 -3.90 4.52 5.54
N GLY A 13 -4.17 5.42 4.61
CA GLY A 13 -3.17 5.98 3.72
C GLY A 13 -3.63 5.96 2.27
N TRP A 14 -2.71 5.68 1.35
CA TRP A 14 -3.05 5.68 -0.07
C TRP A 14 -2.08 4.81 -0.88
N VAL A 15 -2.53 4.45 -2.08
CA VAL A 15 -1.73 3.78 -3.09
C VAL A 15 -1.93 4.49 -4.41
N ARG A 16 -0.87 4.63 -5.18
CA ARG A 16 -0.97 5.19 -6.54
C ARG A 16 -0.01 4.48 -7.48
N ASN A 17 -0.40 4.42 -8.75
CA ASN A 17 0.49 3.96 -9.80
C ASN A 17 1.39 5.10 -10.23
N LEU A 18 2.63 4.77 -10.55
CA LEU A 18 3.57 5.71 -11.15
C LEU A 18 3.73 5.35 -12.62
N ARG A 19 4.07 6.33 -13.44
CA ARG A 19 4.42 6.06 -14.83
C ARG A 19 5.66 5.17 -14.84
N GLY A 20 5.69 4.19 -15.74
CA GLY A 20 6.77 3.23 -15.82
C GLY A 20 6.50 1.91 -15.09
N GLY A 21 5.33 1.75 -14.49
CA GLY A 21 4.89 0.48 -13.93
C GLY A 21 5.16 0.29 -12.43
N SER A 22 5.72 1.30 -11.76
CA SER A 22 5.91 1.25 -10.30
C SER A 22 4.61 1.53 -9.57
N VAL A 23 4.55 1.10 -8.31
CA VAL A 23 3.45 1.40 -7.41
C VAL A 23 4.03 2.05 -6.15
N GLU A 24 3.43 3.14 -5.72
CA GLU A 24 3.83 3.82 -4.50
C GLU A 24 2.74 3.69 -3.46
N VAL A 25 3.11 3.32 -2.24
CA VAL A 25 2.17 3.10 -1.14
C VAL A 25 2.62 3.89 0.08
N LEU A 26 1.70 4.63 0.67
CA LEU A 26 1.88 5.21 1.99
C LEU A 26 0.84 4.60 2.92
N ALA A 27 1.29 3.97 4.01
CA ALA A 27 0.38 3.30 4.93
C ALA A 27 0.69 3.68 6.37
N GLU A 28 -0.37 3.84 7.15
CA GLU A 28 -0.29 4.08 8.59
C GLU A 28 -1.12 3.02 9.31
N GLY A 29 -0.62 2.56 10.45
CA GLY A 29 -1.32 1.59 11.27
C GLY A 29 -0.40 0.93 12.29
N ALA A 30 -0.88 -0.16 12.88
CA ALA A 30 -0.10 -0.92 13.85
C ALA A 30 1.10 -1.59 13.15
N PRO A 31 2.26 -1.68 13.82
CA PRO A 31 3.46 -2.28 13.21
C PRO A 31 3.26 -3.68 12.66
N LEU A 32 2.47 -4.51 13.33
CA LEU A 32 2.21 -5.88 12.86
C LEU A 32 1.38 -5.88 11.59
N ASP A 33 0.42 -4.95 11.47
CA ASP A 33 -0.40 -4.84 10.27
C ASP A 33 0.41 -4.32 9.10
N LEU A 34 1.31 -3.38 9.34
CA LEU A 34 2.23 -2.88 8.32
C LEU A 34 3.15 -3.99 7.82
N ALA A 35 3.70 -4.79 8.73
CA ALA A 35 4.53 -5.93 8.35
C ALA A 35 3.76 -6.94 7.54
N SER A 36 2.50 -7.20 7.89
CA SER A 36 1.63 -8.10 7.13
C SER A 36 1.38 -7.57 5.72
N LEU A 37 1.17 -6.27 5.58
CA LEU A 37 0.98 -5.68 4.25
C LEU A 37 2.23 -5.90 3.38
N VAL A 38 3.41 -5.63 3.91
CA VAL A 38 4.66 -5.82 3.17
C VAL A 38 4.80 -7.27 2.70
N GLU A 39 4.51 -8.23 3.57
CA GLU A 39 4.58 -9.65 3.20
C GLU A 39 3.60 -9.99 2.08
N ARG A 40 2.37 -9.49 2.16
CA ARG A 40 1.38 -9.73 1.12
C ARG A 40 1.80 -9.11 -0.22
N LEU A 41 2.39 -7.92 -0.19
CA LEU A 41 2.86 -7.24 -1.40
C LEU A 41 4.03 -7.97 -2.04
N LYS A 42 4.91 -8.57 -1.26
CA LYS A 42 6.02 -9.37 -1.78
C LYS A 42 5.52 -10.59 -2.56
N GLN A 43 4.45 -11.20 -2.09
CA GLN A 43 3.86 -12.35 -2.77
C GLN A 43 3.15 -11.94 -4.06
N GLY A 44 2.64 -10.71 -4.10
CA GLY A 44 1.96 -10.16 -5.25
C GLY A 44 0.61 -10.80 -5.54
N PRO A 45 -0.20 -10.18 -6.37
CA PRO A 45 -1.41 -10.83 -6.86
C PRO A 45 -1.05 -11.92 -7.86
N ARG A 46 -1.86 -12.97 -7.86
CA ARG A 46 -1.63 -14.11 -8.74
C ARG A 46 -1.71 -13.67 -10.21
N GLY A 47 -0.68 -13.98 -10.98
CA GLY A 47 -0.63 -13.64 -12.38
C GLY A 47 -0.27 -12.19 -12.70
N ALA A 48 -0.02 -11.38 -11.70
CA ALA A 48 0.40 -10.00 -11.90
C ALA A 48 1.92 -9.88 -11.80
N LEU A 49 2.49 -9.04 -12.67
CA LEU A 49 3.90 -8.71 -12.62
C LEU A 49 4.06 -7.40 -11.85
N VAL A 50 4.55 -7.50 -10.62
CA VAL A 50 4.89 -6.33 -9.83
C VAL A 50 6.39 -6.12 -9.92
N THR A 51 6.81 -5.12 -10.71
CA THR A 51 8.23 -4.88 -10.97
C THR A 51 8.90 -4.07 -9.86
N HIS A 52 8.16 -3.18 -9.24
CA HIS A 52 8.69 -2.35 -8.17
C HIS A 52 7.58 -1.81 -7.29
N VAL A 53 7.76 -1.91 -5.98
CA VAL A 53 6.83 -1.33 -5.00
C VAL A 53 7.66 -0.52 -4.01
N SER A 54 7.35 0.77 -3.89
CA SER A 54 7.91 1.63 -2.85
C SER A 54 6.87 1.76 -1.75
N VAL A 55 7.26 1.42 -0.53
CA VAL A 55 6.37 1.50 0.62
C VAL A 55 7.00 2.44 1.64
N ALA A 56 6.25 3.48 2.02
CA ALA A 56 6.58 4.31 3.16
C ALA A 56 5.53 4.05 4.24
N TRP A 57 5.97 3.90 5.46
CA TRP A 57 5.04 3.70 6.56
C TRP A 57 5.44 4.52 7.77
N ALA A 58 4.44 4.81 8.61
CA ALA A 58 4.63 5.50 9.87
C ALA A 58 3.67 4.90 10.88
N SER A 59 3.98 5.06 12.16
CA SER A 59 3.03 4.74 13.20
C SER A 59 1.77 5.59 13.00
N ALA A 60 0.62 5.08 13.42
CA ALA A 60 -0.66 5.76 13.23
C ALA A 60 -0.62 7.15 13.88
N GLN A 61 -0.72 8.19 13.06
CA GLN A 61 -0.70 9.58 13.52
C GLN A 61 -2.01 10.29 13.24
N GLY A 62 -3.01 9.58 12.72
CA GLY A 62 -4.31 10.16 12.44
C GLY A 62 -4.35 11.08 11.22
N ASN A 63 -3.35 11.00 10.33
CA ASN A 63 -3.30 11.83 9.13
C ASN A 63 -4.32 11.40 8.08
N PHE A 64 -4.78 10.16 8.13
CA PHE A 64 -5.72 9.61 7.17
C PHE A 64 -6.87 8.93 7.91
N SER A 65 -8.06 9.02 7.34
CA SER A 65 -9.26 8.39 7.90
C SER A 65 -9.60 7.06 7.22
N ALA A 66 -8.99 6.79 6.06
CA ALA A 66 -9.26 5.59 5.27
C ALA A 66 -8.06 5.29 4.37
N PHE A 67 -8.11 4.15 3.70
CA PHE A 67 -7.14 3.82 2.65
C PHE A 67 -7.77 4.12 1.30
N GLU A 68 -7.05 4.85 0.46
CA GLU A 68 -7.59 5.36 -0.81
C GLU A 68 -6.66 5.07 -1.98
N ILE A 69 -7.24 5.04 -3.18
CA ILE A 69 -6.50 4.96 -4.43
C ILE A 69 -6.35 6.39 -4.96
N GLU A 70 -5.10 6.83 -5.11
CA GLU A 70 -4.77 8.14 -5.65
C GLU A 70 -4.57 8.07 -7.16
N PRO A 71 -4.75 9.19 -7.90
CA PRO A 71 -4.49 9.21 -9.33
C PRO A 71 -3.04 8.84 -9.66
N THR A 72 -2.84 8.28 -10.87
CA THR A 72 -1.50 7.95 -11.37
C THR A 72 -0.63 9.19 -11.38
N ALA A 73 0.57 9.08 -10.82
CA ALA A 73 1.53 10.16 -10.76
C ALA A 73 2.64 9.98 -11.80
N PRO A 74 3.29 11.09 -12.20
CA PRO A 74 4.42 11.03 -13.12
C PRO A 74 5.58 10.19 -12.60
#